data_837bd0e2e584e84c514e6b67c43e23b4
#
_entry.id   837bd0e2e584e84c514e6b67c43e23b4
#
_cell.length_a   1.000
_cell.length_b   1.000
_cell.length_c   1.000
_cell.angle_alpha   90.00
_cell.angle_beta   90.00
_cell.angle_gamma   90.00
#
_symmetry.space_group_name_H-M   'P 1'
#
loop_
_entity.id
_entity.type
_entity.pdbx_description
1 polymer ?
#
loop_
_entity_poly.entity_id
_entity_poly.type
_entity_poly.pdbx_seq_one_letter_code
_entity_poly.pdbx_strand_id
1 'polypeptide(L)' 'FGKLTHYAIRNGCYVYARQKDGKTVTVIVNGTSKEQTLDLSLYQEVMPQSKAYDVISEKNVTLGKSLTVSSRGIYILNF' A
#
# COMPACT_ATOMS: atom_id res chain seq x y z
N PHE A 1 -20.83 2.83 -0.95
CA PHE A 1 -19.52 3.33 -0.55
C PHE A 1 -18.80 2.25 0.21
N GLY A 2 -17.52 2.11 0.05
CA GLY A 2 -16.74 1.11 0.73
C GLY A 2 -16.28 1.55 2.10
N LYS A 3 -15.65 0.63 2.83
CA LYS A 3 -14.98 0.93 4.08
C LYS A 3 -13.66 1.62 3.77
N LEU A 4 -13.39 2.72 4.45
CA LEU A 4 -12.13 3.44 4.33
C LEU A 4 -11.30 3.20 5.59
N THR A 5 -10.08 2.68 5.41
CA THR A 5 -9.16 2.40 6.51
C THR A 5 -7.93 3.28 6.38
N HIS A 6 -7.59 4.00 7.43
CA HIS A 6 -6.39 4.81 7.52
C HIS A 6 -5.46 4.25 8.58
N TYR A 7 -4.18 4.29 8.31
CA TYR A 7 -3.15 3.93 9.28
C TYR A 7 -2.38 5.16 9.70
N ALA A 8 -1.84 5.13 10.92
CA ALA A 8 -0.96 6.19 11.39
C ALA A 8 0.27 6.27 10.49
N ILE A 9 0.78 7.48 10.30
CA ILE A 9 1.98 7.71 9.51
C ILE A 9 3.17 7.03 10.17
N ARG A 10 3.91 6.23 9.40
CA ARG A 10 5.15 5.58 9.84
C ARG A 10 6.25 5.89 8.85
N ASN A 11 7.41 6.33 9.36
CA ASN A 11 8.57 6.66 8.53
C ASN A 11 8.21 7.63 7.40
N GLY A 12 7.25 8.54 7.65
CA GLY A 12 6.81 9.49 6.65
C GLY A 12 5.94 8.91 5.54
N CYS A 13 5.51 7.67 5.68
CA CYS A 13 4.65 7.02 4.70
C CYS A 13 3.21 7.00 5.17
N TYR A 14 2.30 7.24 4.23
CA TYR A 14 0.86 7.15 4.45
C TYR A 14 0.34 5.87 3.84
N VAL A 15 -0.50 5.15 4.59
CA VAL A 15 -1.16 3.96 4.07
C VAL A 15 -2.65 4.09 4.36
N TYR A 16 -3.45 3.98 3.32
CA TYR A 16 -4.90 3.93 3.48
C TYR A 16 -5.50 3.02 2.42
N ALA A 17 -6.68 2.52 2.69
CA ALA A 17 -7.33 1.57 1.81
C ALA A 17 -8.83 1.78 1.76
N ARG A 18 -9.41 1.45 0.64
CA ARG A 18 -10.87 1.40 0.46
C ARG A 18 -11.25 -0.03 0.13
N GLN A 19 -12.24 -0.54 0.85
CA GLN A 19 -12.75 -1.91 0.67
C GLN A 19 -14.23 -1.84 0.33
N LYS A 20 -14.62 -2.47 -0.77
CA LYS A 20 -16.00 -2.52 -1.23
C LYS A 20 -16.23 -3.78 -2.06
N ASP A 21 -17.32 -4.48 -1.79
CA ASP A 21 -17.77 -5.63 -2.59
C ASP A 21 -16.67 -6.69 -2.76
N GLY A 22 -15.92 -6.95 -1.68
CA GLY A 22 -14.85 -7.93 -1.70
C GLY A 22 -13.57 -7.47 -2.37
N LYS A 23 -13.52 -6.22 -2.83
CA LYS A 23 -12.33 -5.65 -3.47
C LYS A 23 -11.64 -4.68 -2.52
N THR A 24 -10.32 -4.69 -2.56
CA THR A 24 -9.49 -3.80 -1.76
C THR A 24 -8.57 -3.00 -2.66
N VAL A 25 -8.57 -1.68 -2.48
CA VAL A 25 -7.61 -0.79 -3.12
C VAL A 25 -6.81 -0.13 -2.01
N THR A 26 -5.51 -0.37 -2.01
CA THR A 26 -4.62 0.15 -0.97
C THR A 26 -3.67 1.16 -1.59
N VAL A 27 -3.59 2.34 -0.99
CA VAL A 27 -2.73 3.43 -1.44
C VAL A 27 -1.60 3.61 -0.44
N ILE A 28 -0.38 3.63 -0.94
CA ILE A 28 0.82 3.85 -0.15
C ILE A 28 1.56 5.05 -0.74
N VAL A 29 1.82 6.06 0.08
CA VAL A 29 2.50 7.28 -0.35
C VAL A 29 3.71 7.51 0.54
N ASN A 30 4.90 7.61 -0.07
CA ASN A 30 6.10 8.02 0.63
C ASN A 30 6.25 9.53 0.51
N GLY A 31 5.96 10.25 1.58
CA GLY A 31 6.07 11.71 1.62
C GLY A 31 7.46 12.24 1.92
N THR A 32 8.48 11.37 1.97
CA THR A 32 9.84 11.76 2.31
C THR A 32 10.73 11.84 1.08
N SER A 33 11.87 12.48 1.24
CA SER A 33 12.88 12.58 0.18
C SER A 33 13.81 11.36 0.12
N LYS A 34 13.55 10.34 0.93
CA LYS A 34 14.36 9.13 1.00
C LYS A 34 13.50 7.89 0.77
N GLU A 35 14.13 6.83 0.25
CA GLU A 35 13.51 5.53 0.14
C GLU A 35 13.13 5.02 1.53
N GLN A 36 11.93 4.46 1.67
CA GLN A 36 11.44 3.90 2.94
C GLN A 36 10.99 2.46 2.72
N THR A 37 11.21 1.64 3.73
CA THR A 37 10.76 0.25 3.72
C THR A 37 9.65 0.08 4.75
N LEU A 38 8.51 -0.45 4.32
CA LEU A 38 7.37 -0.71 5.18
C LEU A 38 7.31 -2.18 5.57
N ASP A 39 7.04 -2.43 6.84
CA ASP A 39 6.78 -3.77 7.35
C ASP A 39 5.31 -4.11 7.06
N LEU A 40 5.09 -4.96 6.08
CA LEU A 40 3.73 -5.28 5.62
C LEU A 40 2.94 -6.12 6.62
N SER A 41 3.59 -6.68 7.63
CA SER A 41 2.88 -7.39 8.69
C SER A 41 1.95 -6.47 9.47
N LEU A 42 2.23 -5.17 9.47
CA LEU A 42 1.40 -4.16 10.14
C LEU A 42 0.15 -3.80 9.35
N TYR A 43 0.08 -4.21 8.09
CA TYR A 43 -0.98 -3.81 7.16
C TYR A 43 -1.74 -4.98 6.56
N GLN A 44 -1.70 -6.15 7.21
CA GLN A 44 -2.33 -7.36 6.67
C GLN A 44 -3.81 -7.20 6.35
N GLU A 45 -4.50 -6.39 7.14
CA GLU A 45 -5.93 -6.15 6.95
C GLU A 45 -6.23 -5.55 5.57
N VAL A 46 -5.32 -4.73 5.05
CA VAL A 46 -5.49 -4.06 3.76
C VAL A 46 -4.57 -4.60 2.69
N MET A 47 -3.82 -5.65 3.00
CA MET A 47 -2.94 -6.38 2.08
C MET A 47 -3.34 -7.86 2.09
N PRO A 48 -4.56 -8.19 1.61
CA PRO A 48 -5.13 -9.53 1.81
C PRO A 48 -4.45 -10.62 1.00
N GLN A 49 -3.64 -10.27 0.02
CA GLN A 49 -2.96 -11.23 -0.84
C GLN A 49 -1.50 -10.84 -1.01
N SER A 50 -0.68 -11.81 -1.39
CA SER A 50 0.73 -11.57 -1.62
C SER A 50 1.03 -10.94 -2.99
N LYS A 51 0.01 -10.76 -3.82
CA LYS A 51 0.15 -10.15 -5.14
C LYS A 51 -0.93 -9.10 -5.33
N ALA A 52 -0.55 -8.00 -5.97
CA ALA A 52 -1.47 -6.93 -6.29
C ALA A 52 -1.07 -6.30 -7.62
N TYR A 53 -2.01 -5.64 -8.28
CA TYR A 53 -1.72 -4.86 -9.46
C TYR A 53 -1.50 -3.40 -9.05
N ASP A 54 -0.33 -2.87 -9.38
CA ASP A 54 -0.03 -1.45 -9.12
C ASP A 54 -0.46 -0.62 -10.32
N VAL A 55 -1.45 0.24 -10.09
CA VAL A 55 -2.02 1.09 -11.13
C VAL A 55 -1.01 2.13 -11.62
N ILE A 56 -0.12 2.59 -10.74
CA ILE A 56 0.86 3.63 -11.09
C ILE A 56 1.91 3.10 -12.06
N SER A 57 2.49 1.93 -11.76
CA SER A 57 3.51 1.33 -12.63
C SER A 57 2.92 0.44 -13.71
N GLU A 58 1.63 0.15 -13.62
CA GLU A 58 0.91 -0.77 -14.52
C GLU A 58 1.56 -2.15 -14.55
N LYS A 59 1.98 -2.64 -13.36
CA LYS A 59 2.63 -3.94 -13.21
C LYS A 59 2.08 -4.68 -12.01
N ASN A 60 2.18 -6.01 -12.07
CA ASN A 60 1.90 -6.83 -10.90
C ASN A 60 3.05 -6.74 -9.92
N VAL A 61 2.72 -6.56 -8.65
CA VAL A 61 3.71 -6.43 -7.57
C VAL A 61 3.55 -7.63 -6.65
N THR A 62 4.66 -8.27 -6.32
CA THR A 62 4.68 -9.33 -5.31
C THR A 62 4.99 -8.71 -3.96
N LEU A 63 4.10 -8.96 -3.01
CA LEU A 63 4.22 -8.42 -1.66
C LEU A 63 4.76 -9.52 -0.75
N GLY A 64 5.91 -9.26 -0.13
CA GLY A 64 6.50 -10.16 0.85
C GLY A 64 6.27 -9.64 2.26
N LYS A 65 7.28 -9.76 3.11
CA LYS A 65 7.23 -9.24 4.48
C LYS A 65 7.39 -7.73 4.54
N SER A 66 7.98 -7.15 3.52
CA SER A 66 8.23 -5.70 3.46
C SER A 66 8.08 -5.20 2.04
N LEU A 67 7.87 -3.91 1.91
CA LEU A 67 7.78 -3.22 0.63
C LEU A 67 8.62 -1.95 0.71
N THR A 68 9.52 -1.78 -0.26
CA THR A 68 10.33 -0.58 -0.37
C THR A 68 9.64 0.42 -1.29
N VAL A 69 9.44 1.62 -0.80
CA VAL A 69 8.81 2.71 -1.54
C VAL A 69 9.87 3.77 -1.82
N SER A 70 10.09 4.07 -3.10
CA SER A 70 11.07 5.08 -3.49
C SER A 70 10.70 6.46 -2.96
N SER A 71 11.68 7.37 -2.92
CA SER A 71 11.44 8.71 -2.41
C SER A 71 10.28 9.35 -3.19
N ARG A 72 9.30 9.89 -2.45
CA ARG A 72 8.09 10.50 -3.00
C ARG A 72 7.30 9.56 -3.92
N GLY A 73 7.52 8.24 -3.77
CA GLY A 73 6.84 7.24 -4.57
C GLY A 73 5.42 6.97 -4.09
N ILE A 74 4.61 6.47 -5.01
CA ILE A 74 3.21 6.13 -4.74
C ILE A 74 2.92 4.74 -5.28
N TYR A 75 2.22 3.93 -4.51
CA TYR A 75 1.62 2.69 -4.97
C TYR A 75 0.11 2.78 -4.84
N ILE A 76 -0.59 2.35 -5.86
CA ILE A 76 -2.04 2.14 -5.80
C ILE A 76 -2.27 0.68 -6.14
N LEU A 77 -2.49 -0.13 -5.11
CA LEU A 77 -2.53 -1.59 -5.24
C LEU A 77 -3.97 -2.09 -5.30
N ASN A 78 -4.30 -2.78 -6.38
CA ASN A 78 -5.59 -3.44 -6.55
C ASN A 78 -5.44 -4.93 -6.21
N PHE A 79 -6.28 -5.37 -5.29
CA PHE A 79 -6.34 -6.77 -4.87
C PHE A 79 -7.57 -7.47 -5.39
#